data_4a90880d5d72cf14ce35daa9f577973e
#
_entry.id   4a90880d5d72cf14ce35daa9f577973e
#
_cell.length_a   1.000
_cell.length_b   1.000
_cell.length_c   1.000
_cell.angle_alpha   90.00
_cell.angle_beta   90.00
_cell.angle_gamma   90.00
#
_symmetry.space_group_name_H-M   'P 1'
#
loop_
_entity.id
_entity.type
_entity.pdbx_description
1 polymer ?
#
loop_
_entity_poly.entity_id
_entity_poly.type
_entity_poly.pdbx_seq_one_letter_code
_entity_poly.pdbx_strand_id
1 'polypeptide(L)'
;IPGKPVTIQDCLTEGHEFYSQELVDLYAREEWVTKLLDTAMQLEGVARNAGIHAAAVIVADRELTHYTPIMRGSKSTVTSTIAQYEFPILESIGLLKVDFLGLSTLSVMREAGRLIKERHGVEYTLENIPYEGEAAKEAFTLLSSGEVSGVFQVESQGMRRVLTEMKPSAFEHIVAMISLYRPGPLEYIPSFIKRMHDEEPVEYKHPLLATILAETYGIIVYQEQIIQLLSDLAGYTPGEADLVRRAIGKKKASEIEKHKKIFIAGCEKNGIDPRTAAEIYADIEFFARYGFNKSHAADYAVITVQTAYLK
;
A
#
# COMPACT_ATOMS: atom_id res chain seq x y z
N ILE A 1 0.74 -3.78 -18.89
CA ILE A 1 0.77 -4.61 -17.65
C ILE A 1 0.55 -3.65 -16.48
N PRO A 2 -0.44 -3.87 -15.62
CA PRO A 2 -0.70 -2.98 -14.49
C PRO A 2 0.56 -2.79 -13.61
N GLY A 3 1.00 -1.53 -13.44
CA GLY A 3 2.11 -1.17 -12.56
C GLY A 3 3.52 -1.25 -13.17
N LYS A 4 3.69 -1.73 -14.41
CA LYS A 4 4.97 -1.68 -15.12
C LYS A 4 4.81 -0.88 -16.41
N PRO A 5 5.51 0.25 -16.59
CA PRO A 5 5.58 0.92 -17.87
C PRO A 5 6.36 -0.01 -18.83
N VAL A 6 5.71 -0.47 -19.88
CA VAL A 6 6.30 -1.27 -20.94
C VAL A 6 6.19 -0.45 -22.22
N THR A 7 7.30 -0.24 -22.90
CA THR A 7 7.32 0.43 -24.20
C THR A 7 7.29 -0.58 -25.34
N ILE A 8 6.91 -0.15 -26.53
CA ILE A 8 7.01 -0.99 -27.73
C ILE A 8 8.47 -1.39 -27.98
N GLN A 9 9.41 -0.47 -27.72
CA GLN A 9 10.84 -0.74 -27.83
C GLN A 9 11.30 -1.86 -26.90
N ASP A 10 10.79 -1.94 -25.66
CA ASP A 10 11.10 -3.02 -24.71
C ASP A 10 10.67 -4.39 -25.28
N CYS A 11 9.52 -4.44 -25.97
CA CYS A 11 9.03 -5.65 -26.60
C CYS A 11 9.84 -6.09 -27.84
N LEU A 12 10.54 -5.14 -28.48
CA LEU A 12 11.39 -5.40 -29.65
C LEU A 12 12.85 -5.66 -29.28
N THR A 13 13.26 -5.40 -28.02
CA THR A 13 14.65 -5.52 -27.60
C THR A 13 14.96 -6.90 -27.04
N GLU A 14 15.85 -7.64 -27.72
CA GLU A 14 16.29 -8.96 -27.28
C GLU A 14 16.91 -8.92 -25.87
N GLY A 15 16.54 -9.91 -25.03
CA GLY A 15 16.98 -9.99 -23.64
C GLY A 15 16.17 -9.15 -22.65
N HIS A 16 15.20 -8.37 -23.11
CA HIS A 16 14.29 -7.65 -22.21
C HIS A 16 13.17 -8.59 -21.67
N GLU A 17 12.70 -8.33 -20.43
CA GLU A 17 11.64 -9.14 -19.78
C GLU A 17 10.36 -9.27 -20.65
N PHE A 18 10.06 -8.25 -21.44
CA PHE A 18 8.87 -8.20 -22.31
C PHE A 18 9.14 -8.46 -23.78
N TYR A 19 10.34 -8.97 -24.11
CA TYR A 19 10.69 -9.29 -25.48
C TYR A 19 9.70 -10.28 -26.13
N SER A 20 9.28 -9.99 -27.36
CA SER A 20 8.40 -10.85 -28.14
C SER A 20 8.99 -11.12 -29.52
N GLN A 21 9.47 -12.33 -29.73
CA GLN A 21 10.01 -12.78 -31.03
C GLN A 21 8.96 -12.65 -32.12
N GLU A 22 7.70 -12.99 -31.82
CA GLU A 22 6.60 -12.89 -32.79
C GLU A 22 6.39 -11.45 -33.27
N LEU A 23 6.47 -10.47 -32.36
CA LEU A 23 6.35 -9.06 -32.70
C LEU A 23 7.52 -8.59 -33.56
N VAL A 24 8.74 -9.03 -33.24
CA VAL A 24 9.95 -8.71 -34.01
C VAL A 24 9.86 -9.28 -35.43
N ASP A 25 9.40 -10.51 -35.56
CA ASP A 25 9.22 -11.16 -36.87
C ASP A 25 8.17 -10.44 -37.73
N LEU A 26 7.05 -10.03 -37.12
CA LEU A 26 6.02 -9.23 -37.79
C LEU A 26 6.55 -7.84 -38.18
N TYR A 27 7.27 -7.17 -37.27
CA TYR A 27 7.88 -5.86 -37.51
C TYR A 27 8.88 -5.91 -38.66
N ALA A 28 9.67 -6.98 -38.77
CA ALA A 28 10.63 -7.17 -39.87
C ALA A 28 10.01 -7.56 -41.21
N ARG A 29 8.89 -8.30 -41.18
CA ARG A 29 8.27 -8.89 -42.38
C ARG A 29 7.22 -8.01 -43.03
N GLU A 30 6.44 -7.27 -42.24
CA GLU A 30 5.25 -6.57 -42.69
C GLU A 30 5.47 -5.04 -42.65
N GLU A 31 5.63 -4.41 -43.84
CA GLU A 31 5.91 -2.95 -43.92
C GLU A 31 4.86 -2.08 -43.19
N TRP A 32 3.57 -2.49 -43.24
CA TRP A 32 2.52 -1.75 -42.53
C TRP A 32 2.66 -1.86 -41.00
N VAL A 33 3.17 -2.99 -40.46
CA VAL A 33 3.44 -3.19 -39.06
C VAL A 33 4.61 -2.30 -38.61
N THR A 34 5.69 -2.27 -39.40
CA THR A 34 6.84 -1.39 -39.16
C THR A 34 6.38 0.06 -39.05
N LYS A 35 5.64 0.54 -40.07
CA LYS A 35 5.13 1.91 -40.09
C LYS A 35 4.18 2.22 -38.91
N LEU A 36 3.32 1.26 -38.55
CA LEU A 36 2.41 1.39 -37.40
C LEU A 36 3.18 1.51 -36.10
N LEU A 37 4.14 0.62 -35.84
CA LEU A 37 4.88 0.59 -34.60
C LEU A 37 5.85 1.78 -34.50
N ASP A 38 6.51 2.19 -35.57
CA ASP A 38 7.37 3.39 -35.59
C ASP A 38 6.56 4.65 -35.27
N THR A 39 5.34 4.76 -35.80
CA THR A 39 4.45 5.88 -35.48
C THR A 39 3.98 5.80 -34.03
N ALA A 40 3.64 4.62 -33.54
CA ALA A 40 3.20 4.40 -32.15
C ALA A 40 4.33 4.72 -31.15
N MET A 41 5.58 4.30 -31.42
CA MET A 41 6.74 4.63 -30.60
C MET A 41 6.99 6.15 -30.49
N GLN A 42 6.71 6.90 -31.55
CA GLN A 42 6.81 8.37 -31.50
C GLN A 42 5.71 9.01 -30.63
N LEU A 43 4.60 8.32 -30.40
CA LEU A 43 3.49 8.79 -29.56
C LEU A 43 3.57 8.29 -28.13
N GLU A 44 4.42 7.30 -27.84
CA GLU A 44 4.62 6.81 -26.48
C GLU A 44 5.16 7.93 -25.58
N GLY A 45 4.63 8.02 -24.35
CA GLY A 45 5.02 9.03 -23.37
C GLY A 45 4.45 10.43 -23.62
N VAL A 46 3.74 10.67 -24.72
CA VAL A 46 3.06 11.93 -24.97
C VAL A 46 1.81 12.05 -24.10
N ALA A 47 1.73 13.11 -23.31
CA ALA A 47 0.57 13.38 -22.48
C ALA A 47 -0.67 13.64 -23.36
N ARG A 48 -1.68 12.78 -23.27
CA ARG A 48 -2.91 12.84 -24.05
C ARG A 48 -4.01 13.64 -23.36
N ASN A 49 -4.14 13.46 -22.04
CA ASN A 49 -5.22 14.03 -21.25
C ASN A 49 -4.67 14.70 -20.00
N ALA A 50 -5.30 15.78 -19.57
CA ALA A 50 -5.11 16.34 -18.24
C ALA A 50 -6.15 15.71 -17.30
N GLY A 51 -5.71 14.98 -16.29
CA GLY A 51 -6.54 14.46 -15.21
C GLY A 51 -6.66 15.50 -14.09
N ILE A 52 -7.81 15.52 -13.40
CA ILE A 52 -8.03 16.35 -12.22
C ILE A 52 -8.26 15.43 -11.05
N HIS A 53 -7.58 15.70 -9.92
CA HIS A 53 -7.82 14.94 -8.70
C HIS A 53 -9.22 15.23 -8.16
N ALA A 54 -9.98 14.19 -7.84
CA ALA A 54 -11.40 14.30 -7.50
C ALA A 54 -11.67 15.02 -6.17
N ALA A 55 -10.72 14.99 -5.23
CA ALA A 55 -10.94 15.39 -3.85
C ALA A 55 -9.74 16.13 -3.21
N ALA A 56 -8.78 16.60 -3.99
CA ALA A 56 -7.62 17.34 -3.47
C ALA A 56 -7.81 18.84 -3.62
N VAL A 57 -7.30 19.58 -2.64
CA VAL A 57 -7.20 21.04 -2.65
C VAL A 57 -5.75 21.43 -2.41
N ILE A 58 -5.27 22.39 -3.21
CA ILE A 58 -3.96 22.98 -3.01
C ILE A 58 -4.11 24.23 -2.14
N VAL A 59 -3.31 24.29 -1.07
CA VAL A 59 -3.27 25.40 -0.12
C VAL A 59 -2.00 26.22 -0.34
N ALA A 60 -2.16 27.52 -0.45
CA ALA A 60 -1.10 28.50 -0.62
C ALA A 60 -1.31 29.67 0.35
N ASP A 61 -0.24 30.41 0.68
CA ASP A 61 -0.27 31.62 1.51
C ASP A 61 -0.75 32.86 0.73
N ARG A 62 -0.76 32.76 -0.63
CA ARG A 62 -1.17 33.81 -1.56
C ARG A 62 -2.03 33.20 -2.67
N GLU A 63 -2.52 34.03 -3.57
CA GLU A 63 -3.23 33.57 -4.76
C GLU A 63 -2.38 32.60 -5.58
N LEU A 64 -2.97 31.48 -6.01
CA LEU A 64 -2.28 30.41 -6.75
C LEU A 64 -1.58 30.91 -8.02
N THR A 65 -2.05 31.99 -8.62
CA THR A 65 -1.46 32.63 -9.81
C THR A 65 -0.02 33.13 -9.59
N HIS A 66 0.42 33.29 -8.32
CA HIS A 66 1.81 33.60 -8.00
C HIS A 66 2.74 32.40 -8.12
N TYR A 67 2.20 31.19 -8.11
CA TYR A 67 2.96 29.94 -8.05
C TYR A 67 2.80 29.07 -9.28
N THR A 68 1.61 29.03 -9.86
CA THR A 68 1.27 28.11 -10.94
C THR A 68 0.26 28.73 -11.91
N PRO A 69 0.35 28.42 -13.20
CA PRO A 69 -0.75 28.68 -14.10
C PRO A 69 -2.02 27.99 -13.61
N ILE A 70 -3.15 28.63 -13.78
CA ILE A 70 -4.46 28.09 -13.44
C ILE A 70 -5.30 27.88 -14.69
N MET A 71 -6.20 26.93 -14.64
CA MET A 71 -7.20 26.71 -15.68
C MET A 71 -8.60 26.64 -15.07
N ARG A 72 -9.61 26.86 -15.90
CA ARG A 72 -11.01 26.71 -15.51
C ARG A 72 -11.37 25.22 -15.53
N GLY A 73 -12.00 24.74 -14.47
CA GLY A 73 -12.57 23.41 -14.41
C GLY A 73 -13.67 23.19 -15.44
N SER A 74 -13.92 21.94 -15.81
CA SER A 74 -15.08 21.57 -16.64
C SER A 74 -16.38 21.81 -15.86
N LYS A 75 -17.52 21.84 -16.57
CA LYS A 75 -18.85 22.00 -15.93
C LYS A 75 -19.19 20.91 -14.90
N SER A 76 -18.49 19.77 -14.93
CA SER A 76 -18.65 18.65 -14.00
C SER A 76 -17.76 18.74 -12.74
N THR A 77 -16.86 19.74 -12.67
CA THR A 77 -15.98 19.91 -11.49
C THR A 77 -16.63 20.82 -10.46
N VAL A 78 -16.47 20.47 -9.19
CA VAL A 78 -16.99 21.25 -8.04
C VAL A 78 -16.29 22.60 -7.93
N THR A 79 -15.04 22.70 -8.41
CA THR A 79 -14.24 23.93 -8.36
C THR A 79 -14.06 24.54 -9.74
N SER A 80 -14.10 25.87 -9.81
CA SER A 80 -13.86 26.63 -11.04
C SER A 80 -12.38 26.82 -11.38
N THR A 81 -11.48 26.59 -10.41
CA THR A 81 -10.05 26.90 -10.52
C THR A 81 -9.21 25.66 -10.26
N ILE A 82 -8.30 25.34 -11.17
CA ILE A 82 -7.43 24.16 -11.12
C ILE A 82 -6.00 24.61 -11.39
N ALA A 83 -5.05 24.18 -10.54
CA ALA A 83 -3.63 24.33 -10.77
C ALA A 83 -3.19 23.45 -11.96
N GLN A 84 -2.41 23.97 -12.90
CA GLN A 84 -2.01 23.23 -14.09
C GLN A 84 -0.76 22.37 -13.88
N TYR A 85 0.07 22.68 -12.86
CA TYR A 85 1.24 21.84 -12.56
C TYR A 85 0.83 20.58 -11.83
N GLU A 86 1.57 19.49 -12.08
CA GLU A 86 1.45 18.24 -11.36
C GLU A 86 1.84 18.39 -9.89
N PHE A 87 1.28 17.56 -9.02
CA PHE A 87 1.53 17.63 -7.58
C PHE A 87 3.03 17.61 -7.20
N PRO A 88 3.91 16.76 -7.79
CA PRO A 88 5.34 16.80 -7.45
C PRO A 88 6.02 18.15 -7.71
N ILE A 89 5.56 18.89 -8.73
CA ILE A 89 6.05 20.24 -9.02
C ILE A 89 5.52 21.21 -7.97
N LEU A 90 4.20 21.15 -7.67
CA LEU A 90 3.57 21.99 -6.66
C LEU A 90 4.19 21.79 -5.27
N GLU A 91 4.48 20.55 -4.90
CA GLU A 91 5.20 20.22 -3.66
C GLU A 91 6.62 20.81 -3.64
N SER A 92 7.34 20.72 -4.76
CA SER A 92 8.73 21.24 -4.86
C SER A 92 8.84 22.75 -4.71
N ILE A 93 7.78 23.48 -5.03
CA ILE A 93 7.70 24.92 -4.85
C ILE A 93 7.03 25.34 -3.54
N GLY A 94 6.80 24.37 -2.63
CA GLY A 94 6.36 24.60 -1.25
C GLY A 94 4.84 24.67 -1.05
N LEU A 95 4.02 24.28 -2.03
CA LEU A 95 2.57 24.24 -1.85
C LEU A 95 2.13 22.95 -1.13
N LEU A 96 1.09 23.08 -0.31
CA LEU A 96 0.50 21.96 0.42
C LEU A 96 -0.72 21.41 -0.33
N LYS A 97 -0.75 20.07 -0.51
CA LYS A 97 -1.92 19.36 -1.01
C LYS A 97 -2.67 18.72 0.16
N VAL A 98 -3.95 18.99 0.26
CA VAL A 98 -4.85 18.34 1.23
C VAL A 98 -5.89 17.52 0.48
N ASP A 99 -5.95 16.22 0.78
CA ASP A 99 -6.92 15.30 0.18
C ASP A 99 -8.13 15.13 1.11
N PHE A 100 -9.33 15.45 0.60
CA PHE A 100 -10.60 15.26 1.30
C PHE A 100 -11.31 14.03 0.73
N LEU A 101 -10.95 12.86 1.24
CA LEU A 101 -11.53 11.58 0.79
C LEU A 101 -12.65 11.18 1.75
N GLY A 102 -13.89 11.22 1.27
CA GLY A 102 -15.04 10.68 2.00
C GLY A 102 -15.20 9.18 1.80
N LEU A 103 -15.73 8.50 2.80
CA LEU A 103 -16.06 7.07 2.75
C LEU A 103 -17.57 6.87 2.91
N SER A 104 -18.24 6.48 1.82
CA SER A 104 -19.70 6.25 1.81
C SER A 104 -20.14 5.13 2.76
N THR A 105 -19.28 4.16 3.04
CA THR A 105 -19.54 3.07 4.00
C THR A 105 -19.91 3.59 5.38
N LEU A 106 -19.29 4.68 5.86
CA LEU A 106 -19.64 5.29 7.15
C LEU A 106 -21.10 5.79 7.18
N SER A 107 -21.61 6.30 6.06
CA SER A 107 -23.03 6.67 5.94
C SER A 107 -23.94 5.45 5.94
N VAL A 108 -23.52 4.35 5.33
CA VAL A 108 -24.23 3.06 5.36
C VAL A 108 -24.29 2.51 6.79
N MET A 109 -23.17 2.53 7.52
CA MET A 109 -23.09 2.09 8.91
C MET A 109 -24.02 2.91 9.82
N ARG A 110 -24.01 4.24 9.66
CA ARG A 110 -24.92 5.12 10.41
C ARG A 110 -26.40 4.80 10.14
N GLU A 111 -26.75 4.52 8.88
CA GLU A 111 -28.12 4.16 8.51
C GLU A 111 -28.50 2.76 9.05
N ALA A 112 -27.58 1.80 9.01
CA ALA A 112 -27.77 0.48 9.63
C ALA A 112 -28.03 0.62 11.14
N GLY A 113 -27.22 1.42 11.85
CA GLY A 113 -27.43 1.71 13.27
C GLY A 113 -28.79 2.34 13.57
N ARG A 114 -29.25 3.27 12.72
CA ARG A 114 -30.59 3.88 12.83
C ARG A 114 -31.70 2.81 12.69
N LEU A 115 -31.59 1.94 11.68
CA LEU A 115 -32.58 0.86 11.46
C LEU A 115 -32.57 -0.17 12.58
N ILE A 116 -31.41 -0.51 13.14
CA ILE A 116 -31.33 -1.42 14.30
C ILE A 116 -31.99 -0.79 15.52
N LYS A 117 -31.76 0.51 15.77
CA LYS A 117 -32.43 1.21 16.88
C LYS A 117 -33.96 1.21 16.72
N GLU A 118 -34.45 1.46 15.52
CA GLU A 118 -35.90 1.44 15.25
C GLU A 118 -36.53 0.05 15.43
N ARG A 119 -35.82 -1.02 15.03
CA ARG A 119 -36.37 -2.39 15.04
C ARG A 119 -36.14 -3.11 16.34
N HIS A 120 -35.02 -2.88 16.99
CA HIS A 120 -34.54 -3.68 18.13
C HIS A 120 -34.34 -2.84 19.40
N GLY A 121 -34.44 -1.51 19.34
CA GLY A 121 -34.18 -0.61 20.47
C GLY A 121 -32.72 -0.48 20.89
N VAL A 122 -31.79 -1.09 20.14
CA VAL A 122 -30.33 -1.04 20.44
C VAL A 122 -29.73 0.13 19.71
N GLU A 123 -28.95 0.95 20.42
CA GLU A 123 -28.29 2.12 19.83
C GLU A 123 -26.82 1.81 19.51
N TYR A 124 -26.50 1.85 18.21
CA TYR A 124 -25.15 1.76 17.70
C TYR A 124 -24.71 3.08 17.07
N THR A 125 -23.51 3.52 17.45
CA THR A 125 -22.76 4.63 16.86
C THR A 125 -21.41 4.12 16.38
N LEU A 126 -20.69 4.90 15.57
CA LEU A 126 -19.36 4.50 15.10
C LEU A 126 -18.36 4.26 16.25
N GLU A 127 -18.60 4.88 17.41
CA GLU A 127 -17.75 4.79 18.58
C GLU A 127 -18.02 3.55 19.44
N ASN A 128 -19.25 2.99 19.42
CA ASN A 128 -19.64 1.90 20.30
C ASN A 128 -19.82 0.54 19.63
N ILE A 129 -19.71 0.46 18.29
CA ILE A 129 -19.72 -0.82 17.58
C ILE A 129 -18.43 -1.57 17.89
N PRO A 130 -18.47 -2.79 18.45
CA PRO A 130 -17.26 -3.55 18.77
C PRO A 130 -16.43 -3.90 17.52
N TYR A 131 -15.12 -3.88 17.64
CA TYR A 131 -14.19 -4.30 16.58
C TYR A 131 -13.06 -5.20 17.08
N GLU A 132 -12.97 -5.42 18.40
CA GLU A 132 -11.95 -6.28 19.02
C GLU A 132 -12.49 -6.99 20.26
N GLY A 133 -11.74 -7.96 20.78
CA GLY A 133 -12.08 -8.71 21.97
C GLY A 133 -13.27 -9.66 21.80
N GLU A 134 -13.79 -10.16 22.93
CA GLU A 134 -14.88 -11.15 22.93
C GLU A 134 -16.18 -10.59 22.30
N ALA A 135 -16.43 -9.28 22.44
CA ALA A 135 -17.60 -8.64 21.87
C ALA A 135 -17.64 -8.68 20.32
N ALA A 136 -16.48 -8.78 19.66
CA ALA A 136 -16.39 -8.85 18.21
C ALA A 136 -16.25 -10.29 17.67
N LYS A 137 -16.32 -11.31 18.49
CA LYS A 137 -16.08 -12.72 18.12
C LYS A 137 -17.00 -13.23 17.00
N GLU A 138 -18.26 -12.85 17.03
CA GLU A 138 -19.21 -13.24 15.98
C GLU A 138 -18.86 -12.58 14.64
N ALA A 139 -18.36 -11.34 14.65
CA ALA A 139 -17.86 -10.68 13.44
C ALA A 139 -16.65 -11.43 12.83
N PHE A 140 -15.71 -11.91 13.65
CA PHE A 140 -14.59 -12.75 13.15
C PHE A 140 -15.09 -14.10 12.62
N THR A 141 -16.11 -14.69 13.22
CA THR A 141 -16.73 -15.93 12.72
C THR A 141 -17.37 -15.69 11.35
N LEU A 142 -18.08 -14.59 11.17
CA LEU A 142 -18.65 -14.19 9.88
C LEU A 142 -17.55 -13.95 8.84
N LEU A 143 -16.50 -13.23 9.19
CA LEU A 143 -15.37 -12.99 8.30
C LEU A 143 -14.70 -14.29 7.86
N SER A 144 -14.53 -15.24 8.78
CA SER A 144 -13.97 -16.58 8.52
C SER A 144 -14.84 -17.45 7.62
N SER A 145 -16.14 -17.24 7.60
CA SER A 145 -17.06 -17.97 6.71
C SER A 145 -16.93 -17.57 5.25
N GLY A 146 -16.38 -16.37 4.97
CA GLY A 146 -16.32 -15.79 3.63
C GLY A 146 -17.67 -15.22 3.14
N GLU A 147 -18.73 -15.22 3.95
CA GLU A 147 -20.01 -14.61 3.62
C GLU A 147 -20.01 -13.10 3.87
N VAL A 148 -19.09 -12.41 3.21
CA VAL A 148 -18.76 -11.00 3.46
C VAL A 148 -19.40 -10.01 2.47
N SER A 149 -20.50 -10.37 1.85
CA SER A 149 -21.27 -9.43 1.01
C SER A 149 -21.77 -8.26 1.85
N GLY A 150 -21.50 -7.02 1.45
CA GLY A 150 -21.79 -5.81 2.21
C GLY A 150 -20.81 -5.50 3.35
N VAL A 151 -19.79 -6.32 3.55
CA VAL A 151 -18.71 -6.04 4.52
C VAL A 151 -17.61 -5.23 3.84
N PHE A 152 -17.30 -4.09 4.42
CA PHE A 152 -16.31 -3.15 3.86
C PHE A 152 -14.98 -3.81 3.52
N GLN A 153 -14.40 -3.44 2.39
CA GLN A 153 -13.06 -3.79 1.89
C GLN A 153 -12.86 -5.26 1.47
N VAL A 154 -13.68 -6.21 1.92
CA VAL A 154 -13.37 -7.65 1.80
C VAL A 154 -14.30 -8.44 0.86
N GLU A 155 -15.14 -7.76 0.07
CA GLU A 155 -16.15 -8.38 -0.78
C GLU A 155 -15.59 -9.10 -2.03
N SER A 156 -14.37 -8.80 -2.46
CA SER A 156 -13.80 -9.41 -3.66
C SER A 156 -13.61 -10.91 -3.48
N GLN A 157 -13.73 -11.68 -4.57
CA GLN A 157 -13.56 -13.13 -4.54
C GLN A 157 -12.20 -13.56 -3.95
N GLY A 158 -11.12 -12.83 -4.27
CA GLY A 158 -9.79 -13.12 -3.75
C GLY A 158 -9.70 -12.85 -2.24
N MET A 159 -10.26 -11.74 -1.73
CA MET A 159 -10.31 -11.45 -0.29
C MET A 159 -11.14 -12.48 0.47
N ARG A 160 -12.29 -12.90 -0.06
CA ARG A 160 -13.12 -13.96 0.54
C ARG A 160 -12.35 -15.26 0.70
N ARG A 161 -11.59 -15.66 -0.33
CA ARG A 161 -10.75 -16.85 -0.27
C ARG A 161 -9.68 -16.72 0.83
N VAL A 162 -8.98 -15.59 0.89
CA VAL A 162 -7.98 -15.35 1.94
C VAL A 162 -8.60 -15.41 3.33
N LEU A 163 -9.77 -14.79 3.57
CA LEU A 163 -10.48 -14.85 4.84
C LEU A 163 -10.84 -16.28 5.25
N THR A 164 -11.34 -17.08 4.30
CA THR A 164 -11.74 -18.47 4.55
C THR A 164 -10.51 -19.35 4.88
N GLU A 165 -9.36 -19.10 4.25
CA GLU A 165 -8.11 -19.81 4.53
C GLU A 165 -7.47 -19.31 5.84
N MET A 166 -7.46 -18.00 6.08
CA MET A 166 -6.86 -17.37 7.26
C MET A 166 -7.64 -17.64 8.55
N LYS A 167 -8.97 -17.69 8.47
CA LYS A 167 -9.87 -17.82 9.65
C LYS A 167 -9.48 -16.83 10.75
N PRO A 168 -9.58 -15.52 10.50
CA PRO A 168 -9.12 -14.51 11.44
C PRO A 168 -9.86 -14.60 12.77
N SER A 169 -9.12 -14.53 13.87
CA SER A 169 -9.64 -14.58 15.24
C SER A 169 -9.28 -13.35 16.07
N ALA A 170 -8.50 -12.43 15.49
CA ALA A 170 -8.05 -11.20 16.14
C ALA A 170 -8.05 -10.03 15.15
N PHE A 171 -8.13 -8.82 15.70
CA PHE A 171 -8.14 -7.58 14.94
C PHE A 171 -6.88 -7.43 14.07
N GLU A 172 -5.72 -7.78 14.62
CA GLU A 172 -4.41 -7.71 13.96
C GLU A 172 -4.35 -8.56 12.67
N HIS A 173 -5.09 -9.67 12.62
CA HIS A 173 -5.17 -10.51 11.42
C HIS A 173 -5.83 -9.76 10.25
N ILE A 174 -6.86 -8.96 10.53
CA ILE A 174 -7.54 -8.14 9.50
C ILE A 174 -6.63 -6.99 9.07
N VAL A 175 -5.93 -6.33 10.00
CA VAL A 175 -4.95 -5.28 9.69
C VAL A 175 -3.85 -5.81 8.77
N ALA A 176 -3.28 -6.98 9.09
CA ALA A 176 -2.26 -7.61 8.28
C ALA A 176 -2.78 -8.04 6.90
N MET A 177 -3.98 -8.61 6.83
CA MET A 177 -4.61 -9.02 5.58
C MET A 177 -4.82 -7.84 4.62
N ILE A 178 -5.37 -6.73 5.10
CA ILE A 178 -5.57 -5.51 4.31
C ILE A 178 -4.23 -4.98 3.80
N SER A 179 -3.18 -5.09 4.61
CA SER A 179 -1.84 -4.63 4.26
C SER A 179 -1.14 -5.52 3.24
N LEU A 180 -1.36 -6.84 3.30
CA LEU A 180 -0.72 -7.83 2.43
C LEU A 180 -1.46 -8.03 1.10
N TYR A 181 -2.79 -7.83 1.07
CA TYR A 181 -3.59 -8.07 -0.13
C TYR A 181 -3.40 -6.98 -1.19
N ARG A 182 -2.21 -6.92 -1.77
CA ARG A 182 -1.78 -5.97 -2.81
C ARG A 182 -0.74 -6.62 -3.72
N PRO A 183 -0.60 -6.19 -4.98
CA PRO A 183 0.48 -6.64 -5.85
C PRO A 183 1.85 -6.47 -5.17
N GLY A 184 2.65 -7.53 -5.16
CA GLY A 184 3.92 -7.65 -4.43
C GLY A 184 3.74 -8.44 -3.13
N PRO A 185 3.22 -7.86 -2.05
CA PRO A 185 3.08 -8.55 -0.76
C PRO A 185 2.12 -9.74 -0.75
N LEU A 186 1.24 -9.85 -1.74
CA LEU A 186 0.27 -10.95 -1.87
C LEU A 186 0.92 -12.34 -1.80
N GLU A 187 2.15 -12.48 -2.28
CA GLU A 187 2.89 -13.74 -2.25
C GLU A 187 3.25 -14.24 -0.84
N TYR A 188 3.24 -13.35 0.16
CA TYR A 188 3.53 -13.69 1.55
C TYR A 188 2.31 -14.15 2.34
N ILE A 189 1.10 -14.00 1.81
CA ILE A 189 -0.15 -14.42 2.48
C ILE A 189 -0.14 -15.91 2.83
N PRO A 190 0.29 -16.84 1.95
CA PRO A 190 0.32 -18.26 2.31
C PRO A 190 1.24 -18.57 3.49
N SER A 191 2.45 -18.00 3.53
CA SER A 191 3.38 -18.19 4.67
C SER A 191 2.85 -17.50 5.93
N PHE A 192 2.24 -16.31 5.82
CA PHE A 192 1.59 -15.67 6.95
C PHE A 192 0.51 -16.56 7.58
N ILE A 193 -0.38 -17.14 6.76
CA ILE A 193 -1.44 -18.05 7.22
C ILE A 193 -0.87 -19.29 7.87
N LYS A 194 0.11 -19.97 7.24
CA LYS A 194 0.74 -21.17 7.79
C LYS A 194 1.40 -20.92 9.13
N ARG A 195 2.13 -19.81 9.27
CA ARG A 195 2.78 -19.42 10.53
C ARG A 195 1.77 -19.04 11.61
N MET A 196 0.68 -18.37 11.23
CA MET A 196 -0.42 -18.04 12.13
C MET A 196 -1.12 -19.29 12.70
N HIS A 197 -1.13 -20.39 11.94
CA HIS A 197 -1.73 -21.67 12.34
C HIS A 197 -0.71 -22.70 12.85
N ASP A 198 0.54 -22.29 13.13
CA ASP A 198 1.62 -23.16 13.57
C ASP A 198 1.97 -24.30 12.59
N GLU A 199 1.60 -24.15 11.31
CA GLU A 199 1.93 -25.11 10.24
C GLU A 199 3.34 -24.89 9.65
N GLU A 200 3.90 -23.69 9.85
CA GLU A 200 5.26 -23.31 9.45
C GLU A 200 5.93 -22.59 10.64
N PRO A 201 7.17 -22.97 11.04
CA PRO A 201 7.86 -22.30 12.12
C PRO A 201 8.21 -20.85 11.77
N VAL A 202 8.13 -19.96 12.76
CA VAL A 202 8.60 -18.57 12.61
C VAL A 202 10.07 -18.53 12.98
N GLU A 203 10.93 -18.31 11.99
CA GLU A 203 12.38 -18.17 12.20
C GLU A 203 12.79 -16.71 12.12
N TYR A 204 13.63 -16.28 13.07
CA TYR A 204 14.18 -14.94 13.11
C TYR A 204 15.70 -14.98 12.90
N LYS A 205 16.21 -14.19 11.94
CA LYS A 205 17.65 -14.07 11.68
C LYS A 205 18.44 -13.53 12.89
N HIS A 206 17.74 -12.81 13.78
CA HIS A 206 18.29 -12.34 15.05
C HIS A 206 17.18 -12.24 16.11
N PRO A 207 17.44 -12.54 17.41
CA PRO A 207 16.41 -12.52 18.47
C PRO A 207 15.66 -11.19 18.60
N LEU A 208 16.31 -10.05 18.39
CA LEU A 208 15.66 -8.74 18.42
C LEU A 208 14.57 -8.57 17.38
N LEU A 209 14.57 -9.34 16.29
CA LEU A 209 13.50 -9.28 15.29
C LEU A 209 12.17 -9.79 15.83
N ALA A 210 12.21 -10.71 16.81
CA ALA A 210 11.01 -11.26 17.41
C ALA A 210 10.16 -10.17 18.11
N THR A 211 10.79 -9.20 18.75
CA THR A 211 10.06 -8.09 19.44
C THR A 211 9.31 -7.19 18.47
N ILE A 212 9.76 -7.11 17.22
CA ILE A 212 9.21 -6.19 16.20
C ILE A 212 8.25 -6.94 15.28
N LEU A 213 8.59 -8.19 14.93
CA LEU A 213 7.89 -8.94 13.88
C LEU A 213 6.98 -10.06 14.40
N ALA A 214 6.84 -10.23 15.74
CA ALA A 214 5.98 -11.30 16.29
C ALA A 214 4.53 -11.14 15.85
N GLU A 215 3.99 -9.93 15.82
CA GLU A 215 2.61 -9.65 15.42
C GLU A 215 2.33 -9.99 13.95
N THR A 216 3.37 -10.10 13.13
CA THR A 216 3.30 -10.42 11.69
C THR A 216 4.00 -11.72 11.35
N TYR A 217 4.20 -12.60 12.35
CA TYR A 217 4.79 -13.94 12.18
C TYR A 217 6.13 -13.92 11.42
N GLY A 218 6.99 -12.94 11.74
CA GLY A 218 8.31 -12.80 11.15
C GLY A 218 8.36 -12.13 9.79
N ILE A 219 7.24 -11.66 9.25
CA ILE A 219 7.16 -10.97 7.96
C ILE A 219 7.15 -9.46 8.18
N ILE A 220 7.96 -8.73 7.43
CA ILE A 220 7.90 -7.25 7.43
C ILE A 220 6.68 -6.83 6.59
N VAL A 221 5.68 -6.25 7.25
CA VAL A 221 4.42 -5.81 6.62
C VAL A 221 4.30 -4.29 6.64
N TYR A 222 4.65 -3.68 7.77
CA TYR A 222 4.37 -2.27 8.04
C TYR A 222 5.59 -1.36 7.87
N GLN A 223 5.35 -0.13 7.45
CA GLN A 223 6.37 0.92 7.39
C GLN A 223 6.97 1.20 8.77
N GLU A 224 6.15 1.15 9.79
CA GLU A 224 6.51 1.33 11.19
C GLU A 224 7.50 0.26 11.67
N GLN A 225 7.34 -0.99 11.24
CA GLN A 225 8.31 -2.06 11.53
C GLN A 225 9.68 -1.77 10.90
N ILE A 226 9.71 -1.24 9.68
CA ILE A 226 10.97 -0.87 9.01
C ILE A 226 11.69 0.25 9.79
N ILE A 227 10.94 1.28 10.23
CA ILE A 227 11.49 2.35 11.05
C ILE A 227 12.06 1.79 12.35
N GLN A 228 11.31 0.92 13.02
CA GLN A 228 11.74 0.29 14.26
C GLN A 228 12.97 -0.61 14.07
N LEU A 229 13.02 -1.43 13.01
CA LEU A 229 14.19 -2.25 12.67
C LEU A 229 15.45 -1.40 12.47
N LEU A 230 15.35 -0.29 11.75
CA LEU A 230 16.49 0.63 11.57
C LEU A 230 16.92 1.26 12.90
N SER A 231 15.96 1.64 13.74
CA SER A 231 16.25 2.27 15.03
C SER A 231 16.83 1.29 16.04
N ASP A 232 16.19 0.17 16.28
CA ASP A 232 16.54 -0.76 17.35
C ASP A 232 17.80 -1.58 17.05
N LEU A 233 18.03 -1.92 15.76
CA LEU A 233 19.19 -2.72 15.38
C LEU A 233 20.43 -1.88 15.10
N ALA A 234 20.27 -0.70 14.48
CA ALA A 234 21.40 0.09 14.00
C ALA A 234 21.52 1.48 14.62
N GLY A 235 20.61 1.85 15.54
CA GLY A 235 20.69 3.09 16.31
C GLY A 235 20.29 4.35 15.54
N TYR A 236 19.48 4.23 14.47
CA TYR A 236 18.90 5.40 13.81
C TYR A 236 17.89 6.08 14.72
N THR A 237 17.81 7.40 14.65
CA THR A 237 16.64 8.10 15.18
C THR A 237 15.41 7.79 14.34
N PRO A 238 14.19 7.84 14.88
CA PRO A 238 12.96 7.56 14.08
C PRO A 238 12.84 8.44 12.82
N GLY A 239 13.27 9.71 12.91
CA GLY A 239 13.26 10.63 11.77
C GLY A 239 14.25 10.22 10.66
N GLU A 240 15.47 9.84 11.03
CA GLU A 240 16.46 9.31 10.08
C GLU A 240 15.98 8.00 9.45
N ALA A 241 15.41 7.09 10.25
CA ALA A 241 14.85 5.83 9.78
C ALA A 241 13.74 6.04 8.73
N ASP A 242 12.85 7.02 8.94
CA ASP A 242 11.82 7.36 7.95
C ASP A 242 12.40 7.93 6.66
N LEU A 243 13.45 8.76 6.74
CA LEU A 243 14.15 9.26 5.55
C LEU A 243 14.79 8.12 4.76
N VAL A 244 15.42 7.15 5.43
CA VAL A 244 16.00 5.94 4.79
C VAL A 244 14.91 5.12 4.12
N ARG A 245 13.82 4.83 4.81
CA ARG A 245 12.67 4.10 4.26
C ARG A 245 12.14 4.77 2.99
N ARG A 246 11.97 6.09 3.01
CA ARG A 246 11.52 6.87 1.82
C ARG A 246 12.53 6.82 0.67
N ALA A 247 13.83 6.88 0.97
CA ALA A 247 14.88 6.78 -0.04
C ALA A 247 14.86 5.41 -0.74
N ILE A 248 14.69 4.32 0.02
CA ILE A 248 14.55 2.96 -0.51
C ILE A 248 13.27 2.86 -1.36
N GLY A 249 12.14 3.34 -0.87
CA GLY A 249 10.87 3.34 -1.59
C GLY A 249 10.94 4.10 -2.93
N LYS A 250 11.72 5.18 -3.00
CA LYS A 250 11.98 5.97 -4.21
C LYS A 250 13.11 5.38 -5.10
N LYS A 251 13.65 4.20 -4.75
CA LYS A 251 14.72 3.48 -5.49
C LYS A 251 15.99 4.32 -5.75
N LYS A 252 16.40 5.15 -4.80
CA LYS A 252 17.61 5.96 -4.89
C LYS A 252 18.85 5.11 -4.58
N ALA A 253 19.46 4.49 -5.60
CA ALA A 253 20.52 3.50 -5.46
C ALA A 253 21.72 3.99 -4.62
N SER A 254 22.17 5.24 -4.80
CA SER A 254 23.27 5.82 -4.02
C SER A 254 22.98 5.93 -2.52
N GLU A 255 21.75 6.32 -2.17
CA GLU A 255 21.34 6.41 -0.77
C GLU A 255 21.15 5.02 -0.15
N ILE A 256 20.63 4.06 -0.90
CA ILE A 256 20.46 2.67 -0.46
C ILE A 256 21.83 2.08 -0.09
N GLU A 257 22.82 2.18 -0.96
CA GLU A 257 24.18 1.64 -0.71
C GLU A 257 24.89 2.36 0.45
N LYS A 258 24.72 3.67 0.55
CA LYS A 258 25.25 4.46 1.66
C LYS A 258 24.66 4.00 2.99
N HIS A 259 23.33 3.90 3.07
CA HIS A 259 22.66 3.51 4.30
C HIS A 259 22.85 2.04 4.65
N LYS A 260 23.08 1.15 3.69
CA LYS A 260 23.50 -0.24 3.95
C LYS A 260 24.76 -0.30 4.79
N LYS A 261 25.78 0.47 4.43
CA LYS A 261 27.05 0.53 5.19
C LYS A 261 26.84 1.07 6.61
N ILE A 262 26.03 2.14 6.75
CA ILE A 262 25.73 2.74 8.05
C ILE A 262 24.96 1.76 8.92
N PHE A 263 23.97 1.07 8.37
CA PHE A 263 23.16 0.08 9.06
C PHE A 263 24.02 -1.07 9.58
N ILE A 264 24.88 -1.66 8.74
CA ILE A 264 25.76 -2.77 9.14
C ILE A 264 26.69 -2.32 10.28
N ALA A 265 27.33 -1.14 10.14
CA ALA A 265 28.21 -0.60 11.18
C ALA A 265 27.46 -0.28 12.49
N GLY A 266 26.20 0.15 12.42
CA GLY A 266 25.35 0.36 13.59
C GLY A 266 24.98 -0.97 14.28
N CYS A 267 24.60 -1.96 13.51
CA CYS A 267 24.32 -3.32 14.00
C CYS A 267 25.52 -3.97 14.69
N GLU A 268 26.71 -3.82 14.13
CA GLU A 268 27.95 -4.35 14.71
C GLU A 268 28.24 -3.73 16.10
N LYS A 269 28.00 -2.42 16.26
CA LYS A 269 28.12 -1.75 17.57
C LYS A 269 27.14 -2.31 18.60
N ASN A 270 26.00 -2.81 18.15
CA ASN A 270 24.97 -3.43 18.98
C ASN A 270 25.15 -4.98 19.09
N GLY A 271 26.32 -5.49 18.69
CA GLY A 271 26.68 -6.91 18.84
C GLY A 271 26.05 -7.85 17.81
N ILE A 272 25.51 -7.33 16.71
CA ILE A 272 24.93 -8.11 15.61
C ILE A 272 26.02 -8.37 14.57
N ASP A 273 26.20 -9.65 14.21
CA ASP A 273 27.17 -10.06 13.18
C ASP A 273 26.93 -9.32 11.85
N PRO A 274 27.99 -8.80 11.17
CA PRO A 274 27.86 -8.05 9.93
C PRO A 274 27.17 -8.79 8.78
N ARG A 275 27.32 -10.12 8.71
CA ARG A 275 26.65 -10.94 7.70
C ARG A 275 25.14 -10.98 7.96
N THR A 276 24.76 -11.24 9.20
CA THR A 276 23.35 -11.21 9.64
C THR A 276 22.75 -9.81 9.40
N ALA A 277 23.47 -8.74 9.74
CA ALA A 277 23.04 -7.39 9.49
C ALA A 277 22.82 -7.10 7.98
N ALA A 278 23.70 -7.60 7.12
CA ALA A 278 23.55 -7.45 5.67
C ALA A 278 22.32 -8.20 5.13
N GLU A 279 22.03 -9.38 5.65
CA GLU A 279 20.85 -10.16 5.29
C GLU A 279 19.55 -9.48 5.77
N ILE A 280 19.54 -8.90 6.97
CA ILE A 280 18.40 -8.13 7.49
C ILE A 280 18.19 -6.85 6.64
N TYR A 281 19.27 -6.15 6.26
CA TYR A 281 19.15 -4.97 5.41
C TYR A 281 18.58 -5.30 4.03
N ALA A 282 18.93 -6.45 3.46
CA ALA A 282 18.35 -6.92 2.19
C ALA A 282 16.82 -7.14 2.31
N ASP A 283 16.36 -7.69 3.43
CA ASP A 283 14.92 -7.81 3.70
C ASP A 283 14.27 -6.42 3.83
N ILE A 284 14.89 -5.50 4.59
CA ILE A 284 14.42 -4.12 4.71
C ILE A 284 14.34 -3.45 3.33
N GLU A 285 15.39 -3.59 2.50
CA GLU A 285 15.40 -3.02 1.14
C GLU A 285 14.27 -3.58 0.28
N PHE A 286 14.01 -4.88 0.35
CA PHE A 286 12.94 -5.52 -0.39
C PHE A 286 11.56 -5.02 0.09
N PHE A 287 11.30 -5.12 1.39
CA PHE A 287 9.99 -4.80 1.96
C PHE A 287 9.70 -3.29 2.05
N ALA A 288 10.71 -2.42 2.11
CA ALA A 288 10.49 -0.96 2.12
C ALA A 288 9.81 -0.43 0.86
N ARG A 289 9.87 -1.19 -0.23
CA ARG A 289 9.13 -0.88 -1.48
C ARG A 289 7.64 -1.14 -1.36
N TYR A 290 7.23 -2.00 -0.44
CA TYR A 290 5.88 -2.52 -0.29
C TYR A 290 5.28 -2.28 1.10
N GLY A 291 6.04 -1.74 2.04
CA GLY A 291 5.57 -1.48 3.39
C GLY A 291 4.29 -0.65 3.41
N PHE A 292 3.31 -1.08 4.20
CA PHE A 292 2.04 -0.39 4.36
C PHE A 292 2.01 0.45 5.63
N ASN A 293 1.31 1.56 5.60
CA ASN A 293 1.08 2.35 6.81
C ASN A 293 0.12 1.58 7.75
N LYS A 294 0.60 1.21 8.93
CA LYS A 294 -0.16 0.40 9.89
C LYS A 294 -1.41 1.14 10.39
N SER A 295 -1.30 2.44 10.65
CA SER A 295 -2.43 3.24 11.13
C SER A 295 -3.56 3.25 10.11
N HIS A 296 -3.25 3.46 8.83
CA HIS A 296 -4.25 3.41 7.76
C HIS A 296 -4.91 2.02 7.64
N ALA A 297 -4.11 0.94 7.73
CA ALA A 297 -4.67 -0.42 7.71
C ALA A 297 -5.58 -0.68 8.92
N ALA A 298 -5.20 -0.19 10.10
CA ALA A 298 -5.98 -0.33 11.33
C ALA A 298 -7.32 0.41 11.22
N ASP A 299 -7.34 1.66 10.73
CA ASP A 299 -8.57 2.41 10.51
C ASP A 299 -9.55 1.67 9.58
N TYR A 300 -9.03 1.11 8.49
CA TYR A 300 -9.84 0.31 7.57
C TYR A 300 -10.29 -1.02 8.18
N ALA A 301 -9.44 -1.66 8.98
CA ALA A 301 -9.79 -2.90 9.69
C ALA A 301 -10.92 -2.67 10.71
N VAL A 302 -10.92 -1.54 11.43
CA VAL A 302 -12.03 -1.15 12.31
C VAL A 302 -13.35 -1.17 11.54
N ILE A 303 -13.41 -0.47 10.40
CA ILE A 303 -14.62 -0.41 9.58
C ILE A 303 -15.01 -1.80 9.04
N THR A 304 -14.02 -2.62 8.66
CA THR A 304 -14.26 -4.00 8.19
C THR A 304 -14.93 -4.83 9.27
N VAL A 305 -14.39 -4.85 10.50
CA VAL A 305 -14.95 -5.65 11.59
C VAL A 305 -16.28 -5.07 12.05
N GLN A 306 -16.42 -3.75 12.13
CA GLN A 306 -17.70 -3.10 12.50
C GLN A 306 -18.80 -3.37 11.49
N THR A 307 -18.50 -3.37 10.18
CA THR A 307 -19.51 -3.73 9.18
C THR A 307 -19.86 -5.20 9.21
N ALA A 308 -18.93 -6.10 9.55
CA ALA A 308 -19.21 -7.50 9.80
C ALA A 308 -20.07 -7.70 11.06
N TYR A 309 -19.84 -6.92 12.11
CA TYR A 309 -20.61 -6.96 13.35
C TYR A 309 -22.07 -6.51 13.15
N LEU A 310 -22.29 -5.47 12.35
CA LEU A 310 -23.63 -4.96 12.05
C LEU A 310 -24.45 -5.87 11.13
N LYS A 311 -23.81 -6.77 10.44
CA LYS A 311 -24.44 -7.75 9.55
C LYS A 311 -24.98 -8.95 10.32
#